data_e183b813c4337f87330b142881e0cba3
#
_entry.id   e183b813c4337f87330b142881e0cba3
#
_cell.length_a   1.000
_cell.length_b   1.000
_cell.length_c   1.000
_cell.angle_alpha   90.00
_cell.angle_beta   90.00
_cell.angle_gamma   90.00
#
_symmetry.space_group_name_H-M   'P 1'
#
loop_
_entity.id
_entity.type
_entity.pdbx_description
1 polymer ?
#
loop_
_entity_poly.entity_id
_entity_poly.type
_entity_poly.pdbx_seq_one_letter_code
_entity_poly.pdbx_strand_id
1 'polypeptide(L)'
;MSLNFNDAKTTAEVLTTALPYIQRFVDKIIVVKYGGNAMTDPELESSFARDIVLLKTVGLHPVVVHGGGPQVDTLLKELGRKSERIDGMRVTDKSTMDIVEMVLGGGVNKSIVSLINKHGGRAIGLTGKDANLIHAKKMLMQKVDDDGVETPIDLGYVGDVVSVNKNVINMLISSNFIPVIAPLGVDDNG
;
A
#
# COMPACT_ATOMS: atom_id res chain seq x y z
N MET A 1 0.29 29.80 -17.33
CA MET A 1 1.34 29.32 -18.25
C MET A 1 0.71 29.26 -19.63
N SER A 2 1.14 30.09 -20.60
CA SER A 2 0.70 30.00 -21.99
C SER A 2 1.53 28.91 -22.68
N LEU A 3 0.89 27.81 -23.07
CA LEU A 3 1.53 26.79 -23.92
C LEU A 3 1.82 27.42 -25.29
N ASN A 4 3.01 27.20 -25.85
CA ASN A 4 3.23 27.54 -27.26
C ASN A 4 2.47 26.54 -28.16
N PHE A 5 2.32 26.86 -29.44
CA PHE A 5 1.51 26.06 -30.39
C PHE A 5 2.02 24.59 -30.49
N ASN A 6 3.35 24.39 -30.52
CA ASN A 6 3.93 23.07 -30.64
C ASN A 6 3.68 22.23 -29.37
N ASP A 7 3.79 22.83 -28.18
CA ASP A 7 3.49 22.17 -26.92
C ASP A 7 2.02 21.80 -26.82
N ALA A 8 1.13 22.68 -27.28
CA ALA A 8 -0.32 22.42 -27.31
C ALA A 8 -0.67 21.23 -28.23
N LYS A 9 -0.06 21.18 -29.43
CA LYS A 9 -0.24 20.07 -30.39
C LYS A 9 0.24 18.75 -29.80
N THR A 10 1.47 18.69 -29.25
CA THR A 10 2.03 17.50 -28.61
C THR A 10 1.17 17.03 -27.46
N THR A 11 0.69 17.96 -26.63
CA THR A 11 -0.21 17.62 -25.50
C THR A 11 -1.52 17.00 -26.00
N ALA A 12 -2.11 17.55 -27.05
CA ALA A 12 -3.34 17.00 -27.63
C ALA A 12 -3.12 15.60 -28.22
N GLU A 13 -2.00 15.37 -28.91
CA GLU A 13 -1.63 14.05 -29.46
C GLU A 13 -1.46 13.01 -28.36
N VAL A 14 -0.76 13.34 -27.25
CA VAL A 14 -0.58 12.46 -26.11
C VAL A 14 -1.94 12.10 -25.47
N LEU A 15 -2.80 13.09 -25.23
CA LEU A 15 -4.13 12.86 -24.65
C LEU A 15 -5.02 12.01 -25.56
N THR A 16 -4.98 12.24 -26.88
CA THR A 16 -5.74 11.46 -27.86
C THR A 16 -5.24 10.02 -27.90
N THR A 17 -3.93 9.79 -27.80
CA THR A 17 -3.33 8.45 -27.74
C THR A 17 -3.68 7.72 -26.44
N ALA A 18 -3.83 8.45 -25.34
CA ALA A 18 -4.24 7.89 -24.05
C ALA A 18 -5.74 7.54 -23.97
N LEU A 19 -6.58 8.19 -24.79
CA LEU A 19 -8.04 8.09 -24.71
C LEU A 19 -8.60 6.65 -24.74
N PRO A 20 -8.15 5.73 -25.62
CA PRO A 20 -8.65 4.34 -25.63
C PRO A 20 -8.38 3.60 -24.31
N TYR A 21 -7.25 3.89 -23.66
CA TYR A 21 -6.91 3.31 -22.37
C TYR A 21 -7.81 3.86 -21.26
N ILE A 22 -8.03 5.18 -21.24
CA ILE A 22 -8.93 5.83 -20.29
C ILE A 22 -10.33 5.24 -20.43
N GLN A 23 -10.87 5.18 -21.65
CA GLN A 23 -12.21 4.63 -21.92
C GLN A 23 -12.34 3.16 -21.50
N ARG A 24 -11.27 2.36 -21.65
CA ARG A 24 -11.27 0.95 -21.26
C ARG A 24 -11.33 0.76 -19.74
N PHE A 25 -10.73 1.67 -18.97
CA PHE A 25 -10.54 1.53 -17.53
C PHE A 25 -11.39 2.48 -16.69
N VAL A 26 -12.17 3.39 -17.30
CA VAL A 26 -13.10 4.23 -16.58
C VAL A 26 -14.04 3.39 -15.73
N ASP A 27 -14.37 3.85 -14.51
CA ASP A 27 -15.18 3.15 -13.50
C ASP A 27 -14.61 1.81 -13.00
N LYS A 28 -13.37 1.46 -13.36
CA LYS A 28 -12.71 0.27 -12.82
C LYS A 28 -11.98 0.57 -11.53
N ILE A 29 -12.08 -0.36 -10.58
CA ILE A 29 -11.24 -0.36 -9.38
C ILE A 29 -9.88 -0.93 -9.76
N ILE A 30 -8.83 -0.17 -9.48
CA ILE A 30 -7.44 -0.58 -9.73
C ILE A 30 -6.68 -0.57 -8.41
N VAL A 31 -6.21 -1.74 -8.00
CA VAL A 31 -5.37 -1.87 -6.81
C VAL A 31 -3.93 -1.60 -7.22
N VAL A 32 -3.33 -0.59 -6.59
CA VAL A 32 -1.94 -0.17 -6.82
C VAL A 32 -1.11 -0.54 -5.61
N LYS A 33 -0.15 -1.46 -5.78
CA LYS A 33 0.84 -1.76 -4.75
C LYS A 33 1.92 -0.68 -4.75
N TYR A 34 2.14 -0.04 -3.61
CA TYR A 34 3.17 0.98 -3.42
C TYR A 34 4.23 0.52 -2.43
N GLY A 35 5.50 0.50 -2.84
CA GLY A 35 6.58 -0.02 -2.00
C GLY A 35 7.94 0.04 -2.68
N GLY A 36 8.96 -0.43 -1.97
CA GLY A 36 10.34 -0.45 -2.46
C GLY A 36 10.95 0.94 -2.57
N ASN A 37 11.83 1.14 -3.54
CA ASN A 37 12.58 2.38 -3.73
C ASN A 37 11.68 3.60 -4.00
N ALA A 38 10.47 3.39 -4.54
CA ALA A 38 9.50 4.46 -4.75
C ALA A 38 9.02 5.15 -3.46
N MET A 39 9.28 4.53 -2.29
CA MET A 39 8.93 5.07 -0.97
C MET A 39 10.11 5.71 -0.23
N THR A 40 11.25 5.89 -0.86
CA THR A 40 12.46 6.41 -0.24
C THR A 40 13.07 7.59 -1.00
N ASP A 41 12.55 7.86 -2.20
CA ASP A 41 12.96 8.97 -3.06
C ASP A 41 11.83 10.01 -3.13
N PRO A 42 12.05 11.26 -2.66
CA PRO A 42 11.02 12.30 -2.63
C PRO A 42 10.42 12.67 -4.00
N GLU A 43 11.20 12.57 -5.08
CA GLU A 43 10.71 12.84 -6.43
C GLU A 43 9.77 11.73 -6.91
N LEU A 44 10.14 10.46 -6.64
CA LEU A 44 9.30 9.30 -6.94
C LEU A 44 8.02 9.29 -6.10
N GLU A 45 8.11 9.64 -4.82
CA GLU A 45 6.93 9.80 -3.95
C GLU A 45 5.96 10.84 -4.51
N SER A 46 6.47 12.03 -4.89
CA SER A 46 5.65 13.09 -5.45
C SER A 46 5.05 12.70 -6.80
N SER A 47 5.81 12.01 -7.65
CA SER A 47 5.33 11.50 -8.95
C SER A 47 4.22 10.49 -8.75
N PHE A 48 4.43 9.50 -7.87
CA PHE A 48 3.41 8.51 -7.52
C PHE A 48 2.10 9.15 -7.07
N ALA A 49 2.16 10.14 -6.18
CA ALA A 49 0.95 10.80 -5.69
C ALA A 49 0.20 11.53 -6.82
N ARG A 50 0.91 12.19 -7.74
CA ARG A 50 0.32 12.82 -8.93
C ARG A 50 -0.34 11.80 -9.85
N ASP A 51 0.30 10.65 -10.06
CA ASP A 51 -0.22 9.57 -10.90
C ASP A 51 -1.52 8.99 -10.32
N ILE A 52 -1.58 8.78 -9.00
CA ILE A 52 -2.81 8.34 -8.31
C ILE A 52 -3.93 9.36 -8.46
N VAL A 53 -3.63 10.65 -8.32
CA VAL A 53 -4.61 11.73 -8.54
C VAL A 53 -5.04 11.79 -9.99
N LEU A 54 -4.13 11.62 -10.94
CA LEU A 54 -4.45 11.55 -12.37
C LEU A 54 -5.42 10.40 -12.66
N LEU A 55 -5.12 9.17 -12.19
CA LEU A 55 -6.01 8.01 -12.37
C LEU A 55 -7.42 8.31 -11.85
N LYS A 56 -7.51 8.91 -10.65
CA LYS A 56 -8.80 9.31 -10.08
C LYS A 56 -9.52 10.36 -10.92
N THR A 57 -8.79 11.34 -11.42
CA THR A 57 -9.33 12.47 -12.22
C THR A 57 -9.90 11.98 -13.55
N VAL A 58 -9.26 10.99 -14.18
CA VAL A 58 -9.74 10.44 -15.47
C VAL A 58 -10.81 9.35 -15.29
N GLY A 59 -11.36 9.19 -14.09
CA GLY A 59 -12.53 8.34 -13.83
C GLY A 59 -12.23 6.92 -13.39
N LEU A 60 -10.98 6.59 -13.07
CA LEU A 60 -10.64 5.32 -12.43
C LEU A 60 -10.85 5.39 -10.90
N HIS A 61 -10.91 4.24 -10.27
CA HIS A 61 -11.01 4.12 -8.81
C HIS A 61 -9.74 3.47 -8.23
N PRO A 62 -8.64 4.24 -8.05
CA PRO A 62 -7.42 3.69 -7.45
C PRO A 62 -7.62 3.37 -5.97
N VAL A 63 -7.14 2.20 -5.56
CA VAL A 63 -6.98 1.75 -4.17
C VAL A 63 -5.51 1.47 -3.94
N VAL A 64 -4.88 2.22 -3.06
CA VAL A 64 -3.45 2.07 -2.78
C VAL A 64 -3.27 1.08 -1.64
N VAL A 65 -2.39 0.07 -1.84
CA VAL A 65 -1.92 -0.82 -0.77
C VAL A 65 -0.41 -0.63 -0.66
N HIS A 66 0.06 -0.19 0.51
CA HIS A 66 1.48 0.17 0.64
C HIS A 66 2.27 -0.78 1.53
N GLY A 67 3.58 -0.85 1.28
CA GLY A 67 4.55 -1.45 2.17
C GLY A 67 5.10 -0.46 3.20
N GLY A 68 6.33 -0.69 3.66
CA GLY A 68 7.02 0.17 4.64
C GLY A 68 8.09 -0.59 5.41
N GLY A 69 8.60 -1.68 4.85
CA GLY A 69 9.65 -2.48 5.46
C GLY A 69 10.90 -1.68 5.87
N PRO A 70 11.46 -0.82 4.99
CA PRO A 70 12.61 0.02 5.32
C PRO A 70 12.34 0.98 6.49
N GLN A 71 11.15 1.57 6.56
CA GLN A 71 10.77 2.48 7.65
C GLN A 71 10.66 1.74 8.99
N VAL A 72 10.12 0.51 8.97
CA VAL A 72 10.10 -0.38 10.15
C VAL A 72 11.52 -0.75 10.57
N ASP A 73 12.41 -1.11 9.62
CA ASP A 73 13.79 -1.46 9.92
C ASP A 73 14.56 -0.28 10.53
N THR A 74 14.32 0.93 10.05
CA THR A 74 14.91 2.16 10.59
C THR A 74 14.52 2.36 12.04
N LEU A 75 13.22 2.30 12.37
CA LEU A 75 12.76 2.52 13.74
C LEU A 75 13.22 1.40 14.68
N LEU A 76 13.21 0.14 14.25
CA LEU A 76 13.74 -0.97 15.04
C LEU A 76 15.22 -0.75 15.38
N LYS A 77 16.03 -0.30 14.41
CA LYS A 77 17.44 0.01 14.61
C LYS A 77 17.63 1.17 15.60
N GLU A 78 16.87 2.25 15.48
CA GLU A 78 16.90 3.39 16.42
C GLU A 78 16.56 2.98 17.86
N LEU A 79 15.66 2.00 18.01
CA LEU A 79 15.29 1.41 19.32
C LEU A 79 16.27 0.34 19.80
N GLY A 80 17.40 0.12 19.08
CA GLY A 80 18.41 -0.89 19.42
C GLY A 80 17.92 -2.34 19.24
N ARG A 81 16.87 -2.56 18.43
CA ARG A 81 16.29 -3.89 18.19
C ARG A 81 16.83 -4.49 16.88
N LYS A 82 17.04 -5.81 16.90
CA LYS A 82 17.40 -6.55 15.69
C LYS A 82 16.15 -6.88 14.89
N SER A 83 16.23 -6.76 13.57
CA SER A 83 15.22 -7.22 12.62
C SER A 83 15.73 -8.50 11.97
N GLU A 84 15.17 -9.62 12.37
CA GLU A 84 15.47 -10.92 11.77
C GLU A 84 14.47 -11.22 10.65
N ARG A 85 14.97 -11.85 9.58
CA ARG A 85 14.14 -12.26 8.43
C ARG A 85 14.45 -13.70 8.04
N ILE A 86 13.42 -14.43 7.70
CA ILE A 86 13.50 -15.79 7.15
C ILE A 86 12.78 -15.75 5.80
N ASP A 87 13.47 -16.09 4.74
CA ASP A 87 12.97 -16.03 3.34
C ASP A 87 12.31 -14.70 2.99
N GLY A 88 12.93 -13.59 3.45
CA GLY A 88 12.45 -12.23 3.21
C GLY A 88 11.32 -11.76 4.14
N MET A 89 10.69 -12.65 4.90
CA MET A 89 9.65 -12.33 5.88
C MET A 89 10.26 -12.02 7.24
N ARG A 90 9.75 -10.96 7.90
CA ARG A 90 10.23 -10.54 9.22
C ARG A 90 9.69 -11.47 10.30
N VAL A 91 10.59 -12.00 11.13
CA VAL A 91 10.18 -12.62 12.40
C VAL A 91 9.61 -11.51 13.29
N THR A 92 8.33 -11.62 13.63
CA THR A 92 7.56 -10.52 14.23
C THR A 92 6.92 -10.97 15.53
N ASP A 93 7.63 -10.78 16.65
CA ASP A 93 7.06 -10.95 17.97
C ASP A 93 6.04 -9.85 18.30
N LYS A 94 5.34 -9.96 19.43
CA LYS A 94 4.32 -9.00 19.85
C LYS A 94 4.86 -7.57 19.88
N SER A 95 6.02 -7.37 20.46
CA SER A 95 6.63 -6.06 20.62
C SER A 95 7.14 -5.47 19.29
N THR A 96 7.55 -6.32 18.35
CA THR A 96 7.87 -5.93 16.98
C THR A 96 6.60 -5.59 16.21
N MET A 97 5.49 -6.35 16.44
CA MET A 97 4.21 -6.07 15.79
C MET A 97 3.66 -4.71 16.20
N ASP A 98 3.77 -4.32 17.47
CA ASP A 98 3.35 -3.00 17.94
C ASP A 98 4.11 -1.87 17.21
N ILE A 99 5.42 -2.06 16.97
CA ILE A 99 6.24 -1.11 16.20
C ILE A 99 5.80 -1.10 14.71
N VAL A 100 5.57 -2.26 14.12
CA VAL A 100 5.08 -2.39 12.74
C VAL A 100 3.77 -1.65 12.57
N GLU A 101 2.82 -1.82 13.50
CA GLU A 101 1.53 -1.13 13.47
C GLU A 101 1.69 0.40 13.57
N MET A 102 2.49 0.89 14.50
CA MET A 102 2.77 2.34 14.63
C MET A 102 3.38 2.92 13.35
N VAL A 103 4.38 2.24 12.79
CA VAL A 103 5.09 2.73 11.59
C VAL A 103 4.19 2.69 10.37
N LEU A 104 3.55 1.55 10.10
CA LEU A 104 2.73 1.41 8.88
C LEU A 104 1.43 2.21 8.97
N GLY A 105 0.69 2.09 10.07
CA GLY A 105 -0.61 2.74 10.24
C GLY A 105 -0.52 4.24 10.56
N GLY A 106 0.42 4.61 11.41
CA GLY A 106 0.58 6.00 11.88
C GLY A 106 1.52 6.83 11.01
N GLY A 107 2.70 6.31 10.69
CA GLY A 107 3.73 7.04 9.93
C GLY A 107 3.49 6.97 8.43
N VAL A 108 3.81 5.82 7.83
CA VAL A 108 3.84 5.64 6.37
C VAL A 108 2.48 5.90 5.73
N ASN A 109 1.41 5.31 6.26
CA ASN A 109 0.05 5.50 5.74
C ASN A 109 -0.34 6.98 5.69
N LYS A 110 -0.11 7.73 6.76
CA LYS A 110 -0.52 9.13 6.86
C LYS A 110 0.35 10.04 6.00
N SER A 111 1.63 9.71 5.79
CA SER A 111 2.50 10.43 4.85
C SER A 111 1.99 10.29 3.41
N ILE A 112 1.61 9.08 2.97
CA ILE A 112 1.04 8.84 1.65
C ILE A 112 -0.28 9.60 1.48
N VAL A 113 -1.18 9.52 2.45
CA VAL A 113 -2.46 10.25 2.45
C VAL A 113 -2.24 11.75 2.31
N SER A 114 -1.33 12.30 3.12
CA SER A 114 -0.99 13.73 3.08
C SER A 114 -0.46 14.14 1.71
N LEU A 115 0.40 13.32 1.12
CA LEU A 115 1.01 13.60 -0.17
C LEU A 115 -0.02 13.58 -1.31
N ILE A 116 -0.90 12.57 -1.35
CA ILE A 116 -1.99 12.51 -2.33
C ILE A 116 -2.92 13.73 -2.18
N ASN A 117 -3.27 14.10 -0.94
CA ASN A 117 -4.13 15.26 -0.68
C ASN A 117 -3.45 16.57 -1.06
N LYS A 118 -2.14 16.70 -0.87
CA LYS A 118 -1.35 17.86 -1.33
C LYS A 118 -1.41 18.05 -2.85
N HIS A 119 -1.54 16.98 -3.61
CA HIS A 119 -1.70 17.01 -5.06
C HIS A 119 -3.16 17.12 -5.53
N GLY A 120 -4.10 17.41 -4.62
CA GLY A 120 -5.52 17.63 -4.95
C GLY A 120 -6.39 16.38 -4.92
N GLY A 121 -5.86 15.23 -4.48
CA GLY A 121 -6.64 14.04 -4.23
C GLY A 121 -7.49 14.16 -2.96
N ARG A 122 -8.38 13.17 -2.75
CA ARG A 122 -9.17 13.00 -1.51
C ARG A 122 -8.88 11.61 -0.95
N ALA A 123 -7.71 11.45 -0.33
CA ALA A 123 -7.27 10.17 0.21
C ALA A 123 -7.69 9.99 1.66
N ILE A 124 -8.05 8.75 2.01
CA ILE A 124 -8.29 8.28 3.38
C ILE A 124 -7.41 7.07 3.65
N GLY A 125 -6.69 7.10 4.77
CA GLY A 125 -5.83 6.02 5.20
C GLY A 125 -6.54 5.08 6.17
N LEU A 126 -6.42 3.79 5.89
CA LEU A 126 -6.91 2.66 6.67
C LEU A 126 -5.79 1.67 6.95
N THR A 127 -5.98 0.89 7.98
CA THR A 127 -5.27 -0.39 8.18
C THR A 127 -6.23 -1.54 7.88
N GLY A 128 -5.75 -2.75 7.77
CA GLY A 128 -6.62 -3.92 7.63
C GLY A 128 -7.45 -4.21 8.88
N LYS A 129 -7.14 -3.57 10.03
CA LYS A 129 -7.92 -3.65 11.29
C LYS A 129 -9.21 -2.84 11.21
N ASP A 130 -9.23 -1.74 10.43
CA ASP A 130 -10.40 -0.86 10.33
C ASP A 130 -11.58 -1.61 9.69
N ALA A 131 -12.70 -1.67 10.39
CA ALA A 131 -13.90 -2.41 10.01
C ALA A 131 -13.61 -3.90 9.66
N ASN A 132 -12.62 -4.52 10.27
CA ASN A 132 -12.14 -5.87 9.94
C ASN A 132 -11.92 -6.03 8.42
N LEU A 133 -11.23 -5.05 7.83
CA LEU A 133 -11.02 -4.99 6.38
C LEU A 133 -10.23 -6.19 5.86
N ILE A 134 -9.16 -6.59 6.58
CA ILE A 134 -8.35 -7.75 6.21
C ILE A 134 -8.42 -8.77 7.34
N HIS A 135 -9.12 -9.87 7.08
CA HIS A 135 -9.09 -11.02 7.98
C HIS A 135 -7.96 -11.97 7.55
N ALA A 136 -7.14 -12.34 8.51
CA ALA A 136 -5.95 -13.16 8.30
C ALA A 136 -5.92 -14.33 9.29
N LYS A 137 -5.22 -15.39 8.92
CA LYS A 137 -4.83 -16.49 9.83
C LYS A 137 -3.33 -16.53 9.97
N LYS A 138 -2.82 -17.04 11.08
CA LYS A 138 -1.38 -17.21 11.29
C LYS A 138 -0.77 -18.00 10.14
N MET A 139 0.29 -17.46 9.55
CA MET A 139 1.06 -18.15 8.52
C MET A 139 1.86 -19.28 9.14
N LEU A 140 1.75 -20.47 8.57
CA LEU A 140 2.57 -21.63 8.91
C LEU A 140 3.62 -21.79 7.82
N MET A 141 4.87 -21.59 8.18
CA MET A 141 6.01 -21.78 7.29
C MET A 141 6.72 -23.09 7.63
N GLN A 142 7.22 -23.80 6.63
CA GLN A 142 8.06 -24.98 6.82
C GLN A 142 9.42 -24.72 6.16
N LYS A 143 10.48 -25.05 6.87
CA LYS A 143 11.82 -25.08 6.32
C LYS A 143 12.20 -26.52 6.09
N VAL A 144 12.64 -26.82 4.88
CA VAL A 144 13.22 -28.12 4.54
C VAL A 144 14.73 -27.99 4.73
N ASP A 145 15.31 -28.84 5.56
CA ASP A 145 16.77 -28.92 5.73
C ASP A 145 17.43 -29.73 4.59
N ASP A 146 18.76 -29.81 4.61
CA ASP A 146 19.53 -30.50 3.58
C ASP A 146 19.25 -32.01 3.52
N ASP A 147 18.69 -32.58 4.60
CA ASP A 147 18.27 -33.98 4.69
C ASP A 147 16.81 -34.21 4.27
N GLY A 148 16.10 -33.14 3.86
CA GLY A 148 14.70 -33.20 3.41
C GLY A 148 13.68 -33.23 4.57
N VAL A 149 14.09 -32.93 5.79
CA VAL A 149 13.20 -32.88 6.96
C VAL A 149 12.51 -31.51 7.04
N GLU A 150 11.18 -31.52 7.08
CA GLU A 150 10.36 -30.33 7.24
C GLU A 150 10.26 -29.92 8.71
N THR A 151 10.74 -28.71 9.01
CA THR A 151 10.66 -28.14 10.36
C THR A 151 9.75 -26.91 10.34
N PRO A 152 8.69 -26.85 11.16
CA PRO A 152 7.82 -25.68 11.22
C PRO A 152 8.55 -24.48 11.82
N ILE A 153 8.41 -23.32 11.17
CA ILE A 153 8.93 -22.03 11.62
C ILE A 153 7.78 -21.14 12.04
N ASP A 154 7.87 -20.62 13.25
CA ASP A 154 6.96 -19.60 13.75
C ASP A 154 7.52 -18.20 13.47
N LEU A 155 6.91 -17.48 12.53
CA LEU A 155 7.26 -16.10 12.23
C LEU A 155 6.59 -15.08 13.17
N GLY A 156 5.81 -15.54 14.15
CA GLY A 156 5.06 -14.68 15.06
C GLY A 156 3.82 -14.08 14.39
N TYR A 157 3.67 -12.76 14.43
CA TYR A 157 2.54 -12.01 13.87
C TYR A 157 2.69 -11.81 12.35
N VAL A 158 2.75 -12.91 11.64
CA VAL A 158 2.72 -12.95 10.17
C VAL A 158 1.55 -13.82 9.75
N GLY A 159 0.73 -13.35 8.83
CA GLY A 159 -0.51 -14.03 8.45
C GLY A 159 -0.76 -14.11 6.96
N ASP A 160 -1.52 -15.14 6.58
CA ASP A 160 -2.13 -15.30 5.27
C ASP A 160 -3.51 -14.64 5.25
N VAL A 161 -3.80 -13.88 4.20
CA VAL A 161 -5.12 -13.27 4.03
C VAL A 161 -6.16 -14.34 3.74
N VAL A 162 -7.21 -14.40 4.57
CA VAL A 162 -8.34 -15.32 4.42
C VAL A 162 -9.48 -14.65 3.66
N SER A 163 -9.80 -13.41 4.04
CA SER A 163 -10.87 -12.65 3.40
C SER A 163 -10.65 -11.15 3.51
N VAL A 164 -11.31 -10.39 2.64
CA VAL A 164 -11.29 -8.93 2.63
C VAL A 164 -12.73 -8.41 2.65
N ASN A 165 -13.05 -7.57 3.64
CA ASN A 165 -14.34 -6.87 3.72
C ASN A 165 -14.35 -5.68 2.75
N LYS A 166 -14.91 -5.87 1.57
CA LYS A 166 -14.95 -4.85 0.52
C LYS A 166 -15.92 -3.69 0.82
N ASN A 167 -16.78 -3.80 1.82
CA ASN A 167 -17.85 -2.83 2.05
C ASN A 167 -17.29 -1.43 2.35
N VAL A 168 -16.28 -1.32 3.21
CA VAL A 168 -15.66 -0.05 3.55
C VAL A 168 -14.95 0.57 2.34
N ILE A 169 -14.28 -0.25 1.52
CA ILE A 169 -13.62 0.22 0.28
C ILE A 169 -14.67 0.76 -0.70
N ASN A 170 -15.73 0.02 -0.94
CA ASN A 170 -16.82 0.42 -1.85
C ASN A 170 -17.50 1.71 -1.38
N MET A 171 -17.75 1.85 -0.08
CA MET A 171 -18.30 3.07 0.51
C MET A 171 -17.38 4.28 0.28
N LEU A 172 -16.09 4.14 0.48
CA LEU A 172 -15.13 5.21 0.26
C LEU A 172 -15.04 5.61 -1.23
N ILE A 173 -15.01 4.63 -2.13
CA ILE A 173 -15.01 4.84 -3.57
C ILE A 173 -16.29 5.60 -3.99
N SER A 174 -17.45 5.17 -3.53
CA SER A 174 -18.75 5.80 -3.83
C SER A 174 -18.82 7.24 -3.30
N SER A 175 -18.11 7.53 -2.20
CA SER A 175 -17.98 8.87 -1.62
C SER A 175 -16.84 9.69 -2.25
N ASN A 176 -16.28 9.21 -3.36
CA ASN A 176 -15.21 9.86 -4.13
C ASN A 176 -13.88 9.99 -3.39
N PHE A 177 -13.59 9.09 -2.45
CA PHE A 177 -12.29 9.01 -1.80
C PHE A 177 -11.34 8.03 -2.50
N ILE A 178 -10.05 8.17 -2.19
CA ILE A 178 -8.97 7.26 -2.59
C ILE A 178 -8.55 6.49 -1.32
N PRO A 179 -8.89 5.19 -1.20
CA PRO A 179 -8.45 4.39 -0.06
C PRO A 179 -6.94 4.13 -0.12
N VAL A 180 -6.25 4.33 1.01
CA VAL A 180 -4.83 4.00 1.19
C VAL A 180 -4.72 3.02 2.35
N ILE A 181 -4.27 1.79 2.08
CA ILE A 181 -4.38 0.67 3.01
C ILE A 181 -2.99 0.21 3.46
N ALA A 182 -2.74 0.23 4.75
CA ALA A 182 -1.64 -0.48 5.38
C ALA A 182 -2.05 -1.96 5.56
N PRO A 183 -1.24 -2.95 5.10
CA PRO A 183 -1.61 -4.36 5.10
C PRO A 183 -1.41 -5.00 6.48
N LEU A 184 -2.17 -4.55 7.46
CA LEU A 184 -2.22 -5.06 8.83
C LEU A 184 -3.55 -5.79 9.01
N GLY A 185 -3.53 -7.11 9.00
CA GLY A 185 -4.73 -7.93 9.20
C GLY A 185 -5.02 -8.22 10.67
N VAL A 186 -6.21 -8.75 10.91
CA VAL A 186 -6.64 -9.29 12.21
C VAL A 186 -7.08 -10.73 12.06
N ASP A 187 -6.92 -11.51 13.11
CA ASP A 187 -7.52 -12.83 13.25
C ASP A 187 -8.81 -12.78 14.08
N ASP A 188 -9.36 -13.96 14.41
CA ASP A 188 -10.59 -14.06 15.22
C ASP A 188 -10.44 -13.52 16.66
N ASN A 189 -9.23 -13.29 17.12
CA ASN A 189 -8.92 -12.77 18.47
C ASN A 189 -8.59 -11.28 18.46
N GLY A 190 -8.55 -10.60 17.27
CA GLY A 190 -8.24 -9.19 17.11
C GLY A 190 -6.77 -8.87 17.14
#